data_9a65789e3d89961ba927cc1db8dff544
#
_entry.id   9a65789e3d89961ba927cc1db8dff544
#
_cell.length_a   1.000
_cell.length_b   1.000
_cell.length_c   1.000
_cell.angle_alpha   90.00
_cell.angle_beta   90.00
_cell.angle_gamma   90.00
#
_symmetry.space_group_name_H-M   'P 1'
#
loop_
_entity.id
_entity.type
_entity.pdbx_description
1 polymer ?
#
loop_
_entity_poly.entity_id
_entity_poly.type
_entity_poly.pdbx_seq_one_letter_code
_entity_poly.pdbx_strand_id
1 'polypeptide(L)'
;MKILVPIDGSSYSENSLAFVASRATLLGTATEIELLVVLDPLPARAARLVSKDSLMRYYEDEAEKIFKPARKYLKAQGIEVTEAFIVGDPAEKIAEEASRLPADLIIMGSRGRTALAGLFLGSVTNGVLARTKNPLLILRNKPAPEADAMRVGICVDGSKFGTAAVKYALRHKELFGKGASFYLINVTSDYAGAVMPDMAGMALPALSESEVIELQKKEFDESIEPVRPLLAKAGVAPK
;
A
#
# COMPACT_ATOMS: atom_id res chain seq x y z
N MET A 1 7.82 11.05 -9.87
CA MET A 1 6.88 10.31 -9.00
C MET A 1 6.71 11.08 -7.71
N LYS A 2 5.47 11.29 -7.26
CA LYS A 2 5.17 11.94 -5.96
C LYS A 2 4.74 10.90 -4.94
N ILE A 3 5.46 10.83 -3.83
CA ILE A 3 5.22 9.84 -2.77
C ILE A 3 4.84 10.56 -1.49
N LEU A 4 3.68 10.21 -0.93
CA LEU A 4 3.25 10.65 0.39
C LEU A 4 3.59 9.58 1.42
N VAL A 5 4.30 9.97 2.48
CA VAL A 5 4.70 9.06 3.56
C VAL A 5 4.17 9.57 4.90
N PRO A 6 2.97 9.13 5.31
CA PRO A 6 2.46 9.43 6.64
C PRO A 6 3.31 8.77 7.71
N ILE A 7 3.74 9.56 8.70
CA ILE A 7 4.55 9.10 9.83
C ILE A 7 3.98 9.56 11.17
N ASP A 8 4.13 8.73 12.20
CA ASP A 8 3.64 9.00 13.55
C ASP A 8 4.71 8.76 14.63
N GLY A 9 5.96 8.48 14.21
CA GLY A 9 7.08 8.17 15.11
C GLY A 9 7.06 6.75 15.68
N SER A 10 6.16 5.87 15.20
CA SER A 10 6.16 4.44 15.56
C SER A 10 7.21 3.65 14.77
N SER A 11 7.52 2.43 15.23
CA SER A 11 8.38 1.49 14.48
C SER A 11 7.83 1.13 13.10
N TYR A 12 6.53 1.23 12.91
CA TYR A 12 5.90 1.03 11.59
C TYR A 12 6.19 2.19 10.63
N SER A 13 6.25 3.43 11.14
CA SER A 13 6.72 4.58 10.37
C SER A 13 8.19 4.44 9.99
N GLU A 14 9.03 3.94 10.92
CA GLU A 14 10.45 3.67 10.65
C GLU A 14 10.63 2.67 9.51
N ASN A 15 9.80 1.61 9.44
CA ASN A 15 9.79 0.68 8.32
C ASN A 15 9.44 1.35 7.00
N SER A 16 8.53 2.34 7.02
CA SER A 16 8.18 3.12 5.82
C SER A 16 9.36 3.95 5.34
N LEU A 17 10.05 4.61 6.24
CA LEU A 17 11.26 5.38 5.93
C LEU A 17 12.39 4.47 5.41
N ALA A 18 12.60 3.31 6.04
CA ALA A 18 13.59 2.34 5.61
C ALA A 18 13.28 1.78 4.20
N PHE A 19 12.00 1.52 3.90
CA PHE A 19 11.61 1.12 2.55
C PHE A 19 11.92 2.21 1.52
N VAL A 20 11.53 3.46 1.79
CA VAL A 20 11.84 4.60 0.92
C VAL A 20 13.36 4.70 0.70
N ALA A 21 14.16 4.62 1.76
CA ALA A 21 15.61 4.65 1.67
C ALA A 21 16.18 3.52 0.80
N SER A 22 15.66 2.30 0.96
CA SER A 22 16.09 1.14 0.17
C SER A 22 15.76 1.26 -1.33
N ARG A 23 14.83 2.15 -1.70
CA ARG A 23 14.38 2.34 -3.10
C ARG A 23 14.87 3.67 -3.72
N ALA A 24 15.48 4.55 -2.96
CA ALA A 24 15.85 5.89 -3.41
C ALA A 24 16.68 5.90 -4.70
N THR A 25 17.69 5.03 -4.79
CA THR A 25 18.54 4.91 -5.99
C THR A 25 17.79 4.40 -7.22
N LEU A 26 16.74 3.62 -7.03
CA LEU A 26 15.91 3.06 -8.10
C LEU A 26 14.86 4.04 -8.59
N LEU A 27 14.32 4.85 -7.66
CA LEU A 27 13.29 5.84 -7.96
C LEU A 27 13.82 7.07 -8.70
N GLY A 28 15.14 7.33 -8.58
CA GLY A 28 15.81 8.44 -9.26
C GLY A 28 15.51 9.81 -8.66
N THR A 29 16.23 10.83 -9.16
CA THR A 29 16.21 12.21 -8.62
C THR A 29 14.93 12.99 -8.90
N ALA A 30 14.09 12.52 -9.81
CA ALA A 30 12.80 13.16 -10.12
C ALA A 30 11.66 12.73 -9.17
N THR A 31 11.97 11.97 -8.12
CA THR A 31 10.98 11.55 -7.12
C THR A 31 10.89 12.59 -6.02
N GLU A 32 9.70 13.12 -5.82
CA GLU A 32 9.34 14.02 -4.73
C GLU A 32 8.75 13.20 -3.58
N ILE A 33 9.28 13.38 -2.37
CA ILE A 33 8.82 12.65 -1.18
C ILE A 33 8.35 13.69 -0.17
N GLU A 34 7.10 13.54 0.27
CA GLU A 34 6.54 14.35 1.35
C GLU A 34 6.30 13.48 2.58
N LEU A 35 6.86 13.89 3.71
CA LEU A 35 6.54 13.34 5.02
C LEU A 35 5.33 14.09 5.57
N LEU A 36 4.31 13.35 5.98
CA LEU A 36 3.11 13.92 6.58
C LEU A 36 2.96 13.45 8.03
N VAL A 37 2.83 14.41 8.94
CA VAL A 37 2.42 14.16 10.32
C VAL A 37 0.99 14.65 10.50
N VAL A 38 0.10 13.79 10.97
CA VAL A 38 -1.25 14.19 11.35
C VAL A 38 -1.38 14.10 12.87
N LEU A 39 -1.73 15.22 13.48
CA LEU A 39 -1.87 15.36 14.93
C LEU A 39 -3.34 15.43 15.32
N ASP A 40 -3.69 14.70 16.37
CA ASP A 40 -5.05 14.80 16.92
C ASP A 40 -5.30 16.21 17.48
N PRO A 41 -6.49 16.78 17.27
CA PRO A 41 -6.84 18.07 17.82
C PRO A 41 -6.88 18.00 19.36
N LEU A 42 -6.35 19.02 20.03
CA LEU A 42 -6.53 19.15 21.47
C LEU A 42 -8.02 19.22 21.82
N PRO A 43 -8.42 18.66 22.97
CA PRO A 43 -9.79 18.78 23.44
C PRO A 43 -10.23 20.25 23.44
N ALA A 44 -11.43 20.52 22.92
CA ALA A 44 -11.92 21.89 22.73
C ALA A 44 -11.86 22.76 24.00
N ARG A 45 -12.01 22.15 25.19
CA ARG A 45 -11.86 22.85 26.46
C ARG A 45 -10.43 23.33 26.70
N ALA A 46 -9.43 22.50 26.40
CA ALA A 46 -8.02 22.86 26.56
C ALA A 46 -7.60 23.91 25.51
N ALA A 47 -8.02 23.72 24.25
CA ALA A 47 -7.71 24.64 23.17
C ALA A 47 -8.24 26.08 23.41
N ARG A 48 -9.36 26.23 24.14
CA ARG A 48 -9.95 27.55 24.49
C ARG A 48 -9.17 28.30 25.58
N LEU A 49 -8.30 27.62 26.32
CA LEU A 49 -7.52 28.22 27.42
C LEU A 49 -6.20 28.82 26.96
N VAL A 50 -5.81 28.60 25.70
CA VAL A 50 -4.55 29.08 25.15
C VAL A 50 -4.78 29.96 23.92
N SER A 51 -3.81 30.85 23.64
CA SER A 51 -3.87 31.65 22.42
C SER A 51 -3.70 30.74 21.15
N LYS A 52 -4.19 31.23 20.02
CA LYS A 52 -4.00 30.51 18.73
C LYS A 52 -2.51 30.30 18.42
N ASP A 53 -1.67 31.29 18.73
CA ASP A 53 -0.22 31.20 18.49
C ASP A 53 0.44 30.16 19.40
N SER A 54 0.04 30.09 20.67
CA SER A 54 0.52 29.06 21.59
C SER A 54 0.07 27.67 21.18
N LEU A 55 -1.15 27.54 20.67
CA LEU A 55 -1.67 26.29 20.17
C LEU A 55 -0.92 25.84 18.92
N MET A 56 -0.64 26.77 17.99
CA MET A 56 0.11 26.46 16.77
C MET A 56 1.53 26.02 17.10
N ARG A 57 2.24 26.75 17.96
CA ARG A 57 3.59 26.35 18.43
C ARG A 57 3.60 24.96 19.07
N TYR A 58 2.58 24.66 19.86
CA TYR A 58 2.45 23.32 20.42
C TYR A 58 2.38 22.24 19.34
N TYR A 59 1.56 22.44 18.29
CA TYR A 59 1.48 21.48 17.19
C TYR A 59 2.78 21.42 16.38
N GLU A 60 3.43 22.54 16.13
CA GLU A 60 4.74 22.60 15.47
C GLU A 60 5.80 21.80 16.26
N ASP A 61 5.85 21.99 17.58
CA ASP A 61 6.78 21.26 18.46
C ASP A 61 6.50 19.76 18.49
N GLU A 62 5.23 19.34 18.51
CA GLU A 62 4.84 17.93 18.47
C GLU A 62 5.20 17.29 17.11
N ALA A 63 4.95 18.00 16.00
CA ALA A 63 5.32 17.53 14.68
C ALA A 63 6.84 17.41 14.51
N GLU A 64 7.61 18.41 15.01
CA GLU A 64 9.08 18.42 14.94
C GLU A 64 9.71 17.23 15.70
N LYS A 65 9.11 16.79 16.80
CA LYS A 65 9.56 15.58 17.52
C LYS A 65 9.54 14.34 16.63
N ILE A 66 8.60 14.29 15.68
CA ILE A 66 8.46 13.18 14.71
C ILE A 66 9.33 13.43 13.47
N PHE A 67 9.33 14.65 12.93
CA PHE A 67 10.12 14.97 11.74
C PHE A 67 11.63 14.89 11.96
N LYS A 68 12.13 15.41 13.07
CA LYS A 68 13.57 15.50 13.34
C LYS A 68 14.31 14.18 13.18
N PRO A 69 13.91 13.06 13.82
CA PRO A 69 14.56 11.77 13.62
C PRO A 69 14.38 11.23 12.19
N ALA A 70 13.21 11.40 11.58
CA ALA A 70 12.92 10.95 10.22
C ALA A 70 13.78 11.68 9.18
N ARG A 71 13.84 13.01 9.27
CA ARG A 71 14.69 13.88 8.45
C ARG A 71 16.16 13.51 8.58
N LYS A 72 16.64 13.31 9.81
CA LYS A 72 18.03 12.91 10.07
C LYS A 72 18.35 11.58 9.41
N TYR A 73 17.45 10.62 9.51
CA TYR A 73 17.61 9.30 8.91
C TYR A 73 17.69 9.38 7.38
N LEU A 74 16.72 10.05 6.73
CA LEU A 74 16.67 10.14 5.26
C LEU A 74 17.81 10.98 4.69
N LYS A 75 18.17 12.08 5.34
CA LYS A 75 19.31 12.92 4.94
C LYS A 75 20.63 12.15 4.98
N ALA A 76 20.82 11.26 5.96
CA ALA A 76 22.00 10.39 6.02
C ALA A 76 22.06 9.39 4.84
N GLN A 77 20.94 9.13 4.17
CA GLN A 77 20.84 8.32 2.95
C GLN A 77 20.85 9.18 1.66
N GLY A 78 21.09 10.49 1.78
CA GLY A 78 21.11 11.40 0.63
C GLY A 78 19.73 11.71 0.05
N ILE A 79 18.66 11.53 0.83
CA ILE A 79 17.29 11.73 0.40
C ILE A 79 16.76 13.05 0.96
N GLU A 80 16.38 13.95 0.05
CA GLU A 80 15.68 15.19 0.40
C GLU A 80 14.17 14.95 0.44
N VAL A 81 13.49 15.58 1.40
CA VAL A 81 12.06 15.45 1.62
C VAL A 81 11.44 16.81 1.91
N THR A 82 10.17 16.96 1.57
CA THR A 82 9.30 18.02 2.09
C THR A 82 8.54 17.52 3.31
N GLU A 83 8.08 18.42 4.15
CA GLU A 83 7.41 18.10 5.41
C GLU A 83 6.15 18.94 5.54
N ALA A 84 5.06 18.28 5.91
CA ALA A 84 3.80 18.92 6.23
C ALA A 84 3.19 18.31 7.49
N PHE A 85 2.59 19.13 8.34
CA PHE A 85 1.73 18.61 9.40
C PHE A 85 0.32 19.18 9.30
N ILE A 86 -0.65 18.38 9.70
CA ILE A 86 -2.06 18.73 9.66
C ILE A 86 -2.69 18.31 10.99
N VAL A 87 -3.65 19.09 11.48
CA VAL A 87 -4.41 18.73 12.68
C VAL A 87 -5.78 18.20 12.26
N GLY A 88 -6.15 17.00 12.73
CA GLY A 88 -7.43 16.38 12.39
C GLY A 88 -7.44 14.86 12.54
N ASP A 89 -8.48 14.21 11.98
CA ASP A 89 -8.53 12.76 11.90
C ASP A 89 -7.46 12.23 10.95
N PRO A 90 -6.57 11.33 11.39
CA PRO A 90 -5.45 10.88 10.57
C PRO A 90 -5.88 10.22 9.26
N ALA A 91 -6.92 9.40 9.27
CA ALA A 91 -7.35 8.68 8.07
C ALA A 91 -7.93 9.62 7.01
N GLU A 92 -8.72 10.61 7.45
CA GLU A 92 -9.29 11.64 6.61
C GLU A 92 -8.20 12.55 6.03
N LYS A 93 -7.35 13.09 6.88
CA LYS A 93 -6.32 14.07 6.47
C LYS A 93 -5.25 13.47 5.56
N ILE A 94 -4.87 12.21 5.77
CA ILE A 94 -3.95 11.51 4.84
C ILE A 94 -4.61 11.35 3.45
N ALA A 95 -5.87 10.94 3.39
CA ALA A 95 -6.57 10.78 2.11
C ALA A 95 -6.80 12.11 1.38
N GLU A 96 -7.12 13.18 2.10
CA GLU A 96 -7.24 14.53 1.57
C GLU A 96 -5.92 15.02 1.00
N GLU A 97 -4.83 14.86 1.76
CA GLU A 97 -3.50 15.31 1.36
C GLU A 97 -2.98 14.55 0.15
N ALA A 98 -3.19 13.22 0.10
CA ALA A 98 -2.85 12.41 -1.06
C ALA A 98 -3.55 12.89 -2.34
N SER A 99 -4.78 13.37 -2.22
CA SER A 99 -5.54 13.93 -3.34
C SER A 99 -5.06 15.34 -3.72
N ARG A 100 -4.72 16.17 -2.73
CA ARG A 100 -4.21 17.53 -2.91
C ARG A 100 -2.85 17.56 -3.62
N LEU A 101 -1.97 16.62 -3.27
CA LEU A 101 -0.63 16.47 -3.84
C LEU A 101 -0.60 15.77 -5.21
N PRO A 102 -1.68 15.33 -5.78
CA PRO A 102 -1.88 14.19 -6.66
C PRO A 102 -0.78 13.13 -6.52
N ALA A 103 -0.69 12.56 -5.31
CA ALA A 103 0.31 11.55 -5.00
C ALA A 103 0.17 10.31 -5.90
N ASP A 104 1.27 9.87 -6.50
CA ASP A 104 1.32 8.64 -7.30
C ASP A 104 1.30 7.40 -6.41
N LEU A 105 1.75 7.53 -5.15
CA LEU A 105 1.84 6.45 -4.18
C LEU A 105 1.78 7.00 -2.75
N ILE A 106 1.00 6.34 -1.89
CA ILE A 106 1.06 6.49 -0.44
C ILE A 106 1.84 5.31 0.12
N ILE A 107 2.86 5.56 0.94
CA ILE A 107 3.61 4.50 1.64
C ILE A 107 3.38 4.65 3.13
N MET A 108 2.78 3.65 3.77
CA MET A 108 2.52 3.71 5.21
C MET A 108 2.64 2.35 5.88
N GLY A 109 2.87 2.37 7.18
CA GLY A 109 2.86 1.17 7.99
C GLY A 109 1.47 0.54 8.10
N SER A 110 1.42 -0.77 8.28
CA SER A 110 0.15 -1.48 8.49
C SER A 110 -0.52 -1.13 9.82
N ARG A 111 0.20 -0.50 10.75
CA ARG A 111 -0.25 -0.06 12.08
C ARG A 111 0.46 1.23 12.48
N GLY A 112 0.07 1.83 13.60
CA GLY A 112 0.70 3.00 14.19
C GLY A 112 0.99 2.80 15.69
N ARG A 113 1.08 3.88 16.46
CA ARG A 113 1.40 3.90 17.89
C ARG A 113 0.49 3.05 18.77
N THR A 114 -0.78 2.90 18.41
CA THR A 114 -1.79 2.16 19.18
C THR A 114 -2.02 0.74 18.65
N ALA A 115 -0.97 0.07 18.20
CA ALA A 115 -1.07 -1.25 17.61
C ALA A 115 -1.61 -2.31 18.59
N LEU A 116 -2.83 -2.78 18.34
CA LEU A 116 -3.42 -3.90 19.08
C LEU A 116 -2.99 -5.24 18.49
N ALA A 117 -2.65 -6.21 19.36
CA ALA A 117 -2.34 -7.56 18.94
C ALA A 117 -3.57 -8.21 18.27
N GLY A 118 -3.34 -8.97 17.19
CA GLY A 118 -4.40 -9.71 16.50
C GLY A 118 -5.07 -8.98 15.33
N LEU A 119 -5.02 -7.67 15.22
CA LEU A 119 -5.55 -6.96 14.05
C LEU A 119 -4.59 -7.06 12.86
N PHE A 120 -5.15 -7.30 11.68
CA PHE A 120 -4.38 -7.39 10.43
C PHE A 120 -3.87 -6.01 9.99
N LEU A 121 -4.74 -4.98 10.03
CA LEU A 121 -4.44 -3.58 9.76
C LEU A 121 -4.93 -2.70 10.92
N GLY A 122 -4.23 -1.58 11.13
CA GLY A 122 -4.63 -0.53 12.07
C GLY A 122 -5.82 0.28 11.58
N SER A 123 -6.48 0.99 12.50
CA SER A 123 -7.65 1.83 12.20
C SER A 123 -7.36 2.91 11.16
N VAL A 124 -6.22 3.60 11.29
CA VAL A 124 -5.79 4.65 10.34
C VAL A 124 -5.57 4.05 8.95
N THR A 125 -4.84 2.94 8.85
CA THR A 125 -4.55 2.28 7.56
C THR A 125 -5.85 1.81 6.88
N ASN A 126 -6.77 1.20 7.63
CA ASN A 126 -8.09 0.83 7.12
C ASN A 126 -8.90 2.06 6.69
N GLY A 127 -8.84 3.13 7.48
CA GLY A 127 -9.54 4.37 7.18
C GLY A 127 -9.02 5.06 5.92
N VAL A 128 -7.70 5.07 5.69
CA VAL A 128 -7.07 5.59 4.45
C VAL A 128 -7.48 4.72 3.27
N LEU A 129 -7.37 3.39 3.38
CA LEU A 129 -7.74 2.45 2.32
C LEU A 129 -9.20 2.64 1.85
N ALA A 130 -10.12 2.94 2.78
CA ALA A 130 -11.52 3.17 2.46
C ALA A 130 -11.80 4.54 1.80
N ARG A 131 -10.91 5.52 1.93
CA ARG A 131 -11.12 6.91 1.49
C ARG A 131 -10.30 7.32 0.28
N THR A 132 -9.14 6.72 0.08
CA THR A 132 -8.25 7.11 -1.01
C THR A 132 -8.54 6.35 -2.30
N LYS A 133 -8.27 7.02 -3.43
CA LYS A 133 -8.18 6.40 -4.76
C LYS A 133 -6.73 6.23 -5.22
N ASN A 134 -5.78 6.76 -4.47
CA ASN A 134 -4.37 6.67 -4.78
C ASN A 134 -3.86 5.26 -4.47
N PRO A 135 -2.89 4.76 -5.23
CA PRO A 135 -2.18 3.54 -4.87
C PRO A 135 -1.61 3.61 -3.47
N LEU A 136 -1.80 2.54 -2.68
CA LEU A 136 -1.41 2.47 -1.28
C LEU A 136 -0.50 1.26 -1.06
N LEU A 137 0.75 1.52 -0.67
CA LEU A 137 1.70 0.50 -0.24
C LEU A 137 1.66 0.39 1.28
N ILE A 138 1.21 -0.76 1.76
CA ILE A 138 1.09 -1.05 3.19
C ILE A 138 2.25 -1.95 3.60
N LEU A 139 3.12 -1.41 4.46
CA LEU A 139 4.27 -2.13 4.97
C LEU A 139 3.94 -2.82 6.29
N ARG A 140 4.16 -4.12 6.32
CA ARG A 140 4.04 -4.91 7.55
C ARG A 140 5.33 -4.82 8.36
N ASN A 141 5.30 -5.34 9.59
CA ASN A 141 6.47 -5.35 10.47
C ASN A 141 7.53 -6.35 9.97
N LYS A 142 8.18 -5.98 8.88
CA LYS A 142 9.31 -6.69 8.27
C LYS A 142 10.37 -5.68 7.88
N PRO A 143 11.65 -6.04 7.95
CA PRO A 143 12.72 -5.15 7.51
C PRO A 143 12.53 -4.76 6.04
N ALA A 144 13.08 -3.59 5.68
CA ALA A 144 13.14 -3.15 4.29
C ALA A 144 13.86 -4.21 3.43
N PRO A 145 13.53 -4.34 2.14
CA PRO A 145 14.21 -5.26 1.25
C PRO A 145 15.72 -4.94 1.17
N GLU A 146 16.56 -5.90 1.47
CA GLU A 146 18.01 -5.77 1.32
C GLU A 146 18.44 -5.89 -0.15
N ALA A 147 17.71 -6.70 -0.92
CA ALA A 147 17.98 -6.90 -2.33
C ALA A 147 17.27 -5.86 -3.21
N ASP A 148 17.94 -5.44 -4.29
CA ASP A 148 17.36 -4.55 -5.30
C ASP A 148 16.20 -5.20 -6.05
N ALA A 149 16.22 -6.53 -6.19
CA ALA A 149 15.21 -7.29 -6.92
C ALA A 149 14.17 -7.90 -5.98
N MET A 150 12.90 -7.58 -6.22
CA MET A 150 11.76 -8.12 -5.46
C MET A 150 11.05 -9.23 -6.23
N ARG A 151 10.40 -10.13 -5.49
CA ARG A 151 9.38 -11.04 -6.04
C ARG A 151 8.01 -10.40 -5.84
N VAL A 152 7.35 -10.09 -6.95
CA VAL A 152 6.10 -9.34 -6.97
C VAL A 152 4.96 -10.25 -7.41
N GLY A 153 4.05 -10.57 -6.50
CA GLY A 153 2.79 -11.26 -6.82
C GLY A 153 1.72 -10.23 -7.19
N ILE A 154 1.10 -10.39 -8.35
CA ILE A 154 0.00 -9.55 -8.79
C ILE A 154 -1.26 -10.39 -8.85
N CYS A 155 -2.24 -10.08 -8.02
CA CYS A 155 -3.54 -10.74 -8.03
C CYS A 155 -4.36 -10.27 -9.23
N VAL A 156 -4.86 -11.24 -10.01
CA VAL A 156 -5.68 -11.01 -11.21
C VAL A 156 -6.93 -11.90 -11.15
N ASP A 157 -8.05 -11.33 -11.55
CA ASP A 157 -9.37 -11.96 -11.54
C ASP A 157 -10.15 -11.69 -12.86
N GLY A 158 -9.46 -11.22 -13.89
CA GLY A 158 -10.06 -10.79 -15.15
C GLY A 158 -10.73 -9.40 -15.08
N SER A 159 -10.86 -8.80 -13.90
CA SER A 159 -11.49 -7.50 -13.73
C SER A 159 -10.63 -6.35 -14.23
N LYS A 160 -11.27 -5.19 -14.39
CA LYS A 160 -10.57 -3.91 -14.63
C LYS A 160 -9.61 -3.53 -13.52
N PHE A 161 -9.84 -3.99 -12.29
CA PHE A 161 -9.00 -3.69 -11.12
C PHE A 161 -7.72 -4.53 -11.15
N GLY A 162 -7.81 -5.83 -11.43
CA GLY A 162 -6.64 -6.67 -11.68
C GLY A 162 -5.79 -6.14 -12.85
N THR A 163 -6.43 -5.73 -13.94
CA THR A 163 -5.76 -5.08 -15.06
C THR A 163 -5.06 -3.77 -14.67
N ALA A 164 -5.68 -2.96 -13.81
CA ALA A 164 -5.08 -1.71 -13.29
C ALA A 164 -3.86 -1.99 -12.41
N ALA A 165 -3.90 -3.03 -11.57
CA ALA A 165 -2.76 -3.45 -10.75
C ALA A 165 -1.56 -3.86 -11.61
N VAL A 166 -1.77 -4.64 -12.67
CA VAL A 166 -0.72 -5.00 -13.64
C VAL A 166 -0.15 -3.75 -14.31
N LYS A 167 -1.00 -2.84 -14.81
CA LYS A 167 -0.55 -1.59 -15.43
C LYS A 167 0.28 -0.74 -14.48
N TYR A 168 -0.13 -0.65 -13.22
CA TYR A 168 0.60 0.10 -12.20
C TYR A 168 1.99 -0.52 -11.94
N ALA A 169 2.05 -1.84 -11.70
CA ALA A 169 3.29 -2.56 -11.47
C ALA A 169 4.28 -2.42 -12.65
N LEU A 170 3.77 -2.50 -13.89
CA LEU A 170 4.59 -2.34 -15.09
C LEU A 170 5.06 -0.90 -15.33
N ARG A 171 4.27 0.11 -14.93
CA ARG A 171 4.64 1.52 -15.03
C ARG A 171 5.73 1.90 -14.03
N HIS A 172 5.70 1.29 -12.84
CA HIS A 172 6.59 1.59 -11.73
C HIS A 172 7.52 0.41 -11.40
N LYS A 173 8.09 -0.23 -12.44
CA LYS A 173 8.99 -1.38 -12.29
C LYS A 173 10.21 -1.06 -11.40
N GLU A 174 10.68 0.17 -11.46
CA GLU A 174 11.79 0.67 -10.65
C GLU A 174 11.54 0.54 -9.15
N LEU A 175 10.28 0.66 -8.70
CA LEU A 175 9.91 0.46 -7.29
C LEU A 175 10.26 -0.94 -6.78
N PHE A 176 10.28 -1.93 -7.66
CA PHE A 176 10.52 -3.35 -7.33
C PHE A 176 11.97 -3.80 -7.58
N GLY A 177 12.78 -2.94 -8.22
CA GLY A 177 14.18 -3.20 -8.53
C GLY A 177 14.43 -3.80 -9.91
N LYS A 178 15.66 -3.62 -10.41
CA LYS A 178 16.03 -3.96 -11.80
C LYS A 178 15.88 -5.44 -12.17
N GLY A 179 15.96 -6.34 -11.21
CA GLY A 179 15.82 -7.79 -11.42
C GLY A 179 14.50 -8.35 -10.90
N ALA A 180 13.48 -7.52 -10.69
CA ALA A 180 12.22 -7.98 -10.13
C ALA A 180 11.56 -9.09 -10.95
N SER A 181 11.08 -10.11 -10.26
CA SER A 181 10.30 -11.21 -10.88
C SER A 181 8.83 -11.01 -10.58
N PHE A 182 7.99 -11.11 -11.62
CA PHE A 182 6.55 -10.93 -11.50
C PHE A 182 5.85 -12.28 -11.58
N TYR A 183 4.90 -12.49 -10.68
CA TYR A 183 4.04 -13.66 -10.60
C TYR A 183 2.60 -13.22 -10.73
N LEU A 184 1.82 -13.84 -11.61
CA LEU A 184 0.37 -13.66 -11.63
C LEU A 184 -0.26 -14.67 -10.69
N ILE A 185 -1.13 -14.18 -9.82
CA ILE A 185 -1.84 -14.99 -8.83
C ILE A 185 -3.33 -14.84 -9.10
N ASN A 186 -3.99 -15.97 -9.34
CA ASN A 186 -5.44 -16.06 -9.40
C ASN A 186 -5.92 -17.03 -8.32
N VAL A 187 -7.08 -16.77 -7.76
CA VAL A 187 -7.77 -17.68 -6.84
C VAL A 187 -8.97 -18.22 -7.61
N THR A 188 -8.87 -19.48 -8.02
CA THR A 188 -9.93 -20.20 -8.72
C THR A 188 -11.00 -20.69 -7.74
N SER A 189 -12.20 -20.94 -8.25
CA SER A 189 -13.29 -21.50 -7.47
C SER A 189 -12.98 -22.92 -6.99
N ASP A 190 -13.47 -23.27 -5.81
CA ASP A 190 -13.41 -24.66 -5.32
C ASP A 190 -14.58 -25.46 -5.90
N TYR A 191 -14.36 -26.04 -7.07
CA TYR A 191 -15.36 -26.89 -7.72
C TYR A 191 -15.53 -28.26 -7.04
N ALA A 192 -14.58 -28.71 -6.22
CA ALA A 192 -14.67 -30.00 -5.50
C ALA A 192 -15.67 -29.93 -4.34
N GLY A 193 -15.84 -28.72 -3.73
CA GLY A 193 -16.82 -28.46 -2.67
C GLY A 193 -18.21 -28.11 -3.18
N ALA A 194 -18.40 -27.93 -4.48
CA ALA A 194 -19.66 -27.50 -5.10
C ALA A 194 -20.66 -28.67 -5.34
N VAL A 195 -20.61 -29.70 -4.52
CA VAL A 195 -21.72 -30.68 -4.44
C VAL A 195 -22.85 -29.98 -3.71
N MET A 196 -23.75 -29.32 -4.45
CA MET A 196 -24.99 -28.80 -3.87
C MET A 196 -25.79 -29.99 -3.32
N PRO A 197 -26.17 -29.97 -2.02
CA PRO A 197 -27.12 -30.94 -1.52
C PRO A 197 -28.42 -30.75 -2.29
N ASP A 198 -28.83 -31.79 -2.95
CA ASP A 198 -30.02 -31.86 -3.77
C ASP A 198 -31.28 -31.52 -2.97
N MET A 199 -31.97 -30.46 -3.37
CA MET A 199 -33.32 -30.18 -2.88
C MET A 199 -34.40 -31.04 -3.55
N ALA A 200 -34.04 -31.95 -4.46
CA ALA A 200 -34.96 -32.74 -5.27
C ALA A 200 -34.59 -34.23 -5.45
N GLY A 201 -33.62 -34.78 -4.71
CA GLY A 201 -33.26 -36.21 -4.81
C GLY A 201 -32.51 -36.61 -6.06
N MET A 202 -32.01 -35.67 -6.89
CA MET A 202 -31.15 -35.90 -8.04
C MET A 202 -29.72 -35.42 -7.72
N ALA A 203 -28.83 -36.32 -7.35
CA ALA A 203 -27.41 -36.00 -7.24
C ALA A 203 -26.89 -35.54 -8.61
N LEU A 204 -26.44 -34.29 -8.70
CA LEU A 204 -25.62 -33.88 -9.85
C LEU A 204 -24.33 -34.72 -9.84
N PRO A 205 -23.88 -35.24 -10.98
CA PRO A 205 -22.65 -36.01 -11.03
C PRO A 205 -21.51 -35.16 -10.47
N ALA A 206 -20.80 -35.68 -9.48
CA ALA A 206 -19.61 -35.05 -8.99
C ALA A 206 -18.60 -34.93 -10.12
N LEU A 207 -18.01 -33.73 -10.29
CA LEU A 207 -16.96 -33.53 -11.26
C LEU A 207 -15.77 -34.43 -10.93
N SER A 208 -15.18 -35.05 -11.94
CA SER A 208 -13.91 -35.77 -11.76
C SER A 208 -12.77 -34.76 -11.47
N GLU A 209 -11.69 -35.24 -10.85
CA GLU A 209 -10.51 -34.39 -10.62
C GLU A 209 -9.97 -33.74 -11.89
N SER A 210 -10.02 -34.45 -13.03
CA SER A 210 -9.58 -33.94 -14.32
C SER A 210 -10.49 -32.80 -14.82
N GLU A 211 -11.80 -32.91 -14.65
CA GLU A 211 -12.75 -31.85 -15.01
C GLU A 211 -12.59 -30.61 -14.11
N VAL A 212 -12.33 -30.80 -12.81
CA VAL A 212 -12.04 -29.71 -11.90
C VAL A 212 -10.78 -28.96 -12.31
N ILE A 213 -9.69 -29.68 -12.61
CA ILE A 213 -8.42 -29.07 -13.07
C ILE A 213 -8.62 -28.32 -14.38
N GLU A 214 -9.39 -28.87 -15.33
CA GLU A 214 -9.67 -28.23 -16.61
C GLU A 214 -10.47 -26.92 -16.42
N LEU A 215 -11.51 -26.95 -15.57
CA LEU A 215 -12.27 -25.75 -15.22
C LEU A 215 -11.43 -24.67 -14.55
N GLN A 216 -10.62 -25.05 -13.57
CA GLN A 216 -9.72 -24.12 -12.90
C GLN A 216 -8.69 -23.53 -13.87
N LYS A 217 -8.14 -24.33 -14.78
CA LYS A 217 -7.22 -23.85 -15.82
C LYS A 217 -7.90 -22.87 -16.76
N LYS A 218 -9.12 -23.17 -17.20
CA LYS A 218 -9.91 -22.28 -18.05
C LYS A 218 -10.20 -20.95 -17.34
N GLU A 219 -10.64 -20.99 -16.07
CA GLU A 219 -10.88 -19.79 -15.25
C GLU A 219 -9.60 -18.94 -15.11
N PHE A 220 -8.46 -19.59 -14.88
CA PHE A 220 -7.17 -18.91 -14.84
C PHE A 220 -6.84 -18.25 -16.19
N ASP A 221 -6.93 -18.97 -17.29
CA ASP A 221 -6.63 -18.45 -18.63
C ASP A 221 -7.53 -17.26 -18.99
N GLU A 222 -8.83 -17.33 -18.69
CA GLU A 222 -9.77 -16.22 -18.85
C GLU A 222 -9.40 -15.01 -17.98
N SER A 223 -8.96 -15.23 -16.75
CA SER A 223 -8.59 -14.16 -15.82
C SER A 223 -7.32 -13.39 -16.22
N ILE A 224 -6.38 -14.06 -16.92
CA ILE A 224 -5.13 -13.43 -17.34
C ILE A 224 -5.17 -12.89 -18.78
N GLU A 225 -6.17 -13.26 -19.59
CA GLU A 225 -6.29 -12.82 -20.97
C GLU A 225 -6.21 -11.29 -21.16
N PRO A 226 -6.89 -10.45 -20.34
CA PRO A 226 -6.81 -9.00 -20.47
C PRO A 226 -5.42 -8.41 -20.21
N VAL A 227 -4.55 -9.14 -19.49
CA VAL A 227 -3.23 -8.64 -19.09
C VAL A 227 -2.08 -9.22 -19.92
N ARG A 228 -2.28 -10.32 -20.65
CA ARG A 228 -1.26 -10.93 -21.53
C ARG A 228 -0.61 -9.92 -22.49
N PRO A 229 -1.36 -9.08 -23.25
CA PRO A 229 -0.76 -8.12 -24.16
C PRO A 229 0.03 -7.02 -23.45
N LEU A 230 -0.38 -6.65 -22.24
CA LEU A 230 0.34 -5.66 -21.44
C LEU A 230 1.72 -6.15 -20.99
N LEU A 231 1.79 -7.41 -20.55
CA LEU A 231 3.01 -8.08 -20.13
C LEU A 231 3.97 -8.29 -21.30
N ALA A 232 3.45 -8.78 -22.43
CA ALA A 232 4.23 -8.96 -23.65
C ALA A 232 4.84 -7.64 -24.14
N LYS A 233 4.06 -6.55 -24.19
CA LYS A 233 4.54 -5.21 -24.56
C LYS A 233 5.63 -4.70 -23.61
N ALA A 234 5.56 -5.06 -22.33
CA ALA A 234 6.54 -4.66 -21.32
C ALA A 234 7.79 -5.55 -21.27
N GLY A 235 7.84 -6.61 -22.09
CA GLY A 235 8.91 -7.61 -22.09
C GLY A 235 8.99 -8.40 -20.77
N VAL A 236 7.86 -8.57 -20.10
CA VAL A 236 7.76 -9.30 -18.83
C VAL A 236 7.15 -10.66 -19.10
N ALA A 237 7.90 -11.73 -18.83
CA ALA A 237 7.38 -13.10 -18.79
C ALA A 237 7.01 -13.41 -17.33
N PRO A 238 5.72 -13.42 -16.96
CA PRO A 238 5.30 -13.78 -15.62
C PRO A 238 5.48 -15.28 -15.39
N LYS A 239 5.78 -15.61 -14.14
CA LYS A 239 5.81 -16.98 -13.64
C LYS A 239 4.49 -17.35 -13.05
#